data_07ceaccbbf8679296594276dd43105c1
#
_entry.id   07ceaccbbf8679296594276dd43105c1
#
_cell.length_a   1.000
_cell.length_b   1.000
_cell.length_c   1.000
_cell.angle_alpha   90.00
_cell.angle_beta   90.00
_cell.angle_gamma   90.00
#
_symmetry.space_group_name_H-M   'P 1'
#
loop_
_entity.id
_entity.type
_entity.pdbx_description
1 polymer ?
#
loop_
_entity_poly.entity_id
_entity_poly.type
_entity_poly.pdbx_seq_one_letter_code
_entity_poly.pdbx_strand_id
1 'polypeptide(L)'
;MKKFIILFAAFFFSFYSYSQSPQKFTYQSIVRKSDGSILKTSSLGIRISVLKNSKIGASVYSETHTVSTNKNGLVTLLIGEGTSSDTFSEIDWALGEYFLKVEVDPNGGIDYSIEH
;
A
#
# COMPACT_ATOMS: atom_id res chain seq x y z
N MET A 1 -38.42 -2.76 -28.88
CA MET A 1 -38.15 -1.51 -28.20
C MET A 1 -38.08 -1.64 -26.69
N LYS A 2 -39.00 -2.32 -26.05
CA LYS A 2 -38.93 -2.53 -24.60
C LYS A 2 -37.68 -3.30 -24.16
N LYS A 3 -37.20 -4.25 -24.95
CA LYS A 3 -35.97 -5.00 -24.69
C LYS A 3 -34.71 -4.11 -24.71
N PHE A 4 -34.72 -3.07 -25.52
CA PHE A 4 -33.61 -2.11 -25.59
C PHE A 4 -33.45 -1.31 -24.30
N ILE A 5 -34.57 -0.91 -23.72
CA ILE A 5 -34.55 -0.13 -22.48
C ILE A 5 -34.07 -0.98 -21.31
N ILE A 6 -34.45 -2.25 -21.26
CA ILE A 6 -34.01 -3.17 -20.20
C ILE A 6 -32.53 -3.45 -20.30
N LEU A 7 -31.97 -3.65 -21.50
CA LEU A 7 -30.55 -3.82 -21.72
C LEU A 7 -29.74 -2.59 -21.31
N PHE A 8 -30.24 -1.41 -21.59
CA PHE A 8 -29.62 -0.15 -21.22
C PHE A 8 -29.59 0.02 -19.68
N ALA A 9 -30.67 -0.33 -19.01
CA ALA A 9 -30.72 -0.27 -17.55
C ALA A 9 -29.73 -1.25 -16.90
N ALA A 10 -29.59 -2.46 -17.44
CA ALA A 10 -28.64 -3.45 -16.96
C ALA A 10 -27.18 -2.99 -17.14
N PHE A 11 -26.88 -2.36 -18.26
CA PHE A 11 -25.56 -1.78 -18.50
C PHE A 11 -25.23 -0.68 -17.52
N PHE A 12 -26.20 0.18 -17.23
CA PHE A 12 -26.05 1.28 -16.26
C PHE A 12 -25.77 0.73 -14.86
N PHE A 13 -26.42 -0.34 -14.48
CA PHE A 13 -26.21 -1.00 -13.19
C PHE A 13 -24.82 -1.56 -13.05
N SER A 14 -24.28 -2.15 -14.11
CA SER A 14 -22.89 -2.67 -14.12
C SER A 14 -21.86 -1.57 -13.91
N PHE A 15 -22.14 -0.37 -14.37
CA PHE A 15 -21.24 0.77 -14.24
C PHE A 15 -21.04 1.19 -12.78
N TYR A 16 -22.04 1.04 -11.95
CA TYR A 16 -21.94 1.38 -10.53
C TYR A 16 -20.98 0.50 -9.75
N SER A 17 -20.74 -0.75 -10.18
CA SER A 17 -19.86 -1.67 -9.47
C SER A 17 -18.39 -1.28 -9.53
N TYR A 18 -17.98 -0.35 -10.39
CA TYR A 18 -16.60 0.12 -10.52
C TYR A 18 -16.29 1.37 -9.70
N SER A 19 -17.24 1.91 -8.96
CA SER A 19 -17.07 3.16 -8.23
C SER A 19 -16.45 2.99 -6.84
N GLN A 20 -16.16 1.76 -6.39
CA GLN A 20 -15.60 1.50 -5.07
C GLN A 20 -14.09 1.67 -5.05
N SER A 21 -13.59 2.28 -3.97
CA SER A 21 -12.16 2.43 -3.74
C SER A 21 -11.50 1.08 -3.50
N PRO A 22 -10.26 0.88 -3.96
CA PRO A 22 -9.55 -0.37 -3.68
C PRO A 22 -9.32 -0.53 -2.18
N GLN A 23 -9.45 -1.77 -1.70
CA GLN A 23 -9.22 -2.13 -0.31
C GLN A 23 -7.76 -2.47 -0.02
N LYS A 24 -6.99 -2.73 -1.04
CA LYS A 24 -5.58 -3.11 -0.94
C LYS A 24 -4.91 -3.03 -2.30
N PHE A 25 -3.58 -2.92 -2.30
CA PHE A 25 -2.79 -2.92 -3.53
C PHE A 25 -1.40 -3.50 -3.29
N THR A 26 -0.79 -4.01 -4.36
CA THR A 26 0.53 -4.64 -4.31
C THR A 26 1.63 -3.59 -4.34
N TYR A 27 2.64 -3.76 -3.48
CA TYR A 27 3.86 -2.97 -3.46
C TYR A 27 5.06 -3.89 -3.66
N GLN A 28 5.96 -3.51 -4.57
CA GLN A 28 7.21 -4.24 -4.84
C GLN A 28 8.36 -3.27 -4.89
N SER A 29 9.49 -3.68 -4.33
CA SER A 29 10.69 -2.86 -4.36
C SER A 29 11.93 -3.71 -4.15
N ILE A 30 13.08 -3.22 -4.65
CA ILE A 30 14.39 -3.75 -4.31
C ILE A 30 14.91 -2.95 -3.13
N VAL A 31 15.22 -3.63 -2.03
CA VAL A 31 15.64 -2.99 -0.80
C VAL A 31 17.16 -2.91 -0.77
N ARG A 32 17.68 -1.72 -0.45
CA ARG A 32 19.12 -1.46 -0.34
C ARG A 32 19.44 -1.00 1.06
N LYS A 33 20.66 -1.33 1.49
CA LYS A 33 21.25 -0.80 2.73
C LYS A 33 21.62 0.67 2.51
N SER A 34 21.95 1.35 3.61
CA SER A 34 22.38 2.75 3.54
C SER A 34 23.65 2.98 2.72
N ASP A 35 24.50 1.95 2.56
CA ASP A 35 25.68 2.00 1.69
C ASP A 35 25.37 1.75 0.20
N GLY A 36 24.11 1.53 -0.16
CA GLY A 36 23.66 1.28 -1.53
C GLY A 36 23.65 -0.18 -1.95
N SER A 37 24.19 -1.10 -1.15
CA SER A 37 24.21 -2.53 -1.48
C SER A 37 22.81 -3.13 -1.32
N ILE A 38 22.53 -4.16 -2.15
CA ILE A 38 21.25 -4.87 -2.13
C ILE A 38 21.15 -5.75 -0.88
N LEU A 39 20.02 -5.69 -0.20
CA LEU A 39 19.74 -6.50 0.97
C LEU A 39 19.10 -7.82 0.53
N LYS A 40 19.91 -8.87 0.41
CA LYS A 40 19.49 -10.18 -0.14
C LYS A 40 19.05 -11.13 0.97
N THR A 41 18.03 -11.93 0.68
CA THR A 41 17.62 -13.08 1.51
C THR A 41 17.60 -12.74 3.01
N SER A 42 16.97 -11.62 3.33
CA SER A 42 16.97 -11.06 4.68
C SER A 42 15.55 -10.83 5.18
N SER A 43 15.33 -11.09 6.46
CA SER A 43 14.07 -10.76 7.11
C SER A 43 14.06 -9.28 7.46
N LEU A 44 12.98 -8.59 7.05
CA LEU A 44 12.83 -7.15 7.22
C LEU A 44 11.57 -6.81 7.98
N GLY A 45 11.63 -5.74 8.77
CA GLY A 45 10.45 -5.04 9.22
C GLY A 45 10.17 -3.87 8.28
N ILE A 46 8.93 -3.74 7.83
CA ILE A 46 8.52 -2.63 6.96
C ILE A 46 7.33 -1.92 7.57
N ARG A 47 7.42 -0.61 7.66
CA ARG A 47 6.30 0.23 8.04
C ARG A 47 5.86 1.05 6.84
N ILE A 48 4.58 0.91 6.48
CA ILE A 48 3.92 1.66 5.42
C ILE A 48 3.05 2.71 6.09
N SER A 49 3.22 3.97 5.72
CA SER A 49 2.39 5.07 6.21
C SER A 49 1.77 5.82 5.05
N VAL A 50 0.52 6.18 5.19
CA VAL A 50 -0.20 7.01 4.21
C VAL A 50 -0.26 8.43 4.79
N LEU A 51 0.38 9.36 4.08
CA LEU A 51 0.48 10.76 4.49
C LEU A 51 -0.48 11.60 3.68
N LYS A 52 -1.11 12.57 4.32
CA LYS A 52 -2.09 13.44 3.68
C LYS A 52 -1.49 14.79 3.33
N ASN A 53 -1.77 15.27 2.13
CA ASN A 53 -1.47 16.60 1.59
C ASN A 53 -0.03 16.85 1.20
N SER A 54 0.96 16.23 1.82
CA SER A 54 2.37 16.42 1.46
C SER A 54 3.22 15.25 1.91
N LYS A 55 4.46 15.18 1.43
CA LYS A 55 5.43 14.15 1.80
C LYS A 55 5.85 14.20 3.28
N ILE A 56 5.58 15.32 3.95
CA ILE A 56 5.82 15.50 5.38
C ILE A 56 4.52 15.69 6.15
N GLY A 57 3.39 15.35 5.52
CA GLY A 57 2.08 15.49 6.10
C GLY A 57 1.81 14.50 7.23
N ALA A 58 0.69 14.69 7.89
CA ALA A 58 0.27 13.80 8.96
C ALA A 58 -0.07 12.41 8.41
N SER A 59 0.33 11.37 9.14
CA SER A 59 -0.05 10.00 8.82
C SER A 59 -1.52 9.79 9.17
N VAL A 60 -2.31 9.38 8.18
CA VAL A 60 -3.73 9.04 8.38
C VAL A 60 -3.92 7.54 8.51
N TYR A 61 -2.91 6.76 8.18
CA TYR A 61 -2.92 5.31 8.25
C TYR A 61 -1.49 4.80 8.34
N SER A 62 -1.29 3.74 9.10
CA SER A 62 0.02 3.08 9.20
C SER A 62 -0.18 1.59 9.41
N GLU A 63 0.63 0.79 8.74
CA GLU A 63 0.66 -0.66 8.91
C GLU A 63 2.10 -1.16 8.91
N THR A 64 2.32 -2.33 9.51
CA THR A 64 3.63 -2.97 9.55
C THR A 64 3.57 -4.35 8.92
N HIS A 65 4.70 -4.74 8.34
CA HIS A 65 4.89 -6.06 7.74
C HIS A 65 6.21 -6.64 8.21
N THR A 66 6.23 -7.96 8.41
CA THR A 66 7.47 -8.72 8.54
C THR A 66 7.60 -9.58 7.29
N VAL A 67 8.59 -9.29 6.46
CA VAL A 67 8.77 -9.92 5.16
C VAL A 67 10.22 -10.24 4.93
N SER A 68 10.51 -11.05 3.89
CA SER A 68 11.87 -11.38 3.51
C SER A 68 12.14 -10.98 2.07
N THR A 69 13.34 -10.48 1.81
CA THR A 69 13.77 -10.25 0.44
C THR A 69 14.19 -11.57 -0.19
N ASN A 70 14.10 -11.66 -1.52
CA ASN A 70 14.64 -12.78 -2.26
C ASN A 70 16.14 -12.58 -2.55
N LYS A 71 16.74 -13.48 -3.33
CA LYS A 71 18.17 -13.41 -3.68
C LYS A 71 18.54 -12.14 -4.47
N ASN A 72 17.58 -11.44 -5.05
CA ASN A 72 17.77 -10.21 -5.80
C ASN A 72 17.44 -8.96 -4.98
N GLY A 73 17.12 -9.13 -3.69
CA GLY A 73 16.74 -8.03 -2.82
C GLY A 73 15.30 -7.57 -3.00
N LEU A 74 14.50 -8.30 -3.76
CA LEU A 74 13.11 -7.93 -4.05
C LEU A 74 12.21 -8.32 -2.88
N VAL A 75 11.36 -7.39 -2.48
CA VAL A 75 10.28 -7.61 -1.53
C VAL A 75 8.94 -7.34 -2.21
N THR A 76 7.95 -8.14 -1.88
CA THR A 76 6.57 -7.96 -2.35
C THR A 76 5.64 -8.03 -1.15
N LEU A 77 4.73 -7.07 -1.05
CA LEU A 77 3.71 -7.08 0.01
C LEU A 77 2.40 -6.49 -0.49
N LEU A 78 1.33 -6.78 0.23
CA LEU A 78 0.01 -6.21 -0.02
C LEU A 78 -0.26 -5.11 1.00
N ILE A 79 -0.30 -3.87 0.54
CA ILE A 79 -0.70 -2.73 1.37
C ILE A 79 -2.19 -2.82 1.61
N GLY A 80 -2.59 -2.71 2.86
CA GLY A 80 -3.96 -2.95 3.32
C GLY A 80 -4.11 -4.26 4.07
N GLU A 81 -3.09 -5.14 4.03
CA GLU A 81 -3.10 -6.43 4.74
C GLU A 81 -2.06 -6.53 5.85
N GLY A 82 -1.33 -5.47 6.13
CA GLY A 82 -0.37 -5.44 7.23
C GLY A 82 -1.05 -5.39 8.60
N THR A 83 -0.22 -5.46 9.64
CA THR A 83 -0.68 -5.31 11.01
C THR A 83 -0.88 -3.83 11.30
N SER A 84 -2.10 -3.45 11.67
CA SER A 84 -2.46 -2.05 11.91
C SER A 84 -3.55 -1.94 12.96
N SER A 85 -3.52 -0.84 13.72
CA SER A 85 -4.64 -0.42 14.58
C SER A 85 -5.62 0.48 13.81
N ASP A 86 -5.26 0.91 12.60
CA ASP A 86 -6.09 1.74 11.73
C ASP A 86 -6.86 0.87 10.74
N THR A 87 -7.91 1.42 10.13
CA THR A 87 -8.71 0.71 9.14
C THR A 87 -8.44 1.28 7.75
N PHE A 88 -7.83 0.48 6.87
CA PHE A 88 -7.45 0.93 5.53
C PHE A 88 -8.64 1.39 4.70
N SER A 89 -9.78 0.70 4.82
CA SER A 89 -10.99 1.05 4.07
C SER A 89 -11.62 2.39 4.49
N GLU A 90 -11.20 2.95 5.62
CA GLU A 90 -11.70 4.25 6.09
C GLU A 90 -10.93 5.43 5.50
N ILE A 91 -9.87 5.19 4.74
CA ILE A 91 -9.16 6.26 4.05
C ILE A 91 -10.06 6.81 2.94
N ASP A 92 -10.37 8.08 3.02
CA ASP A 92 -11.16 8.74 1.97
C ASP A 92 -10.21 9.36 0.94
N TRP A 93 -9.90 8.58 -0.07
CA TRP A 93 -8.95 8.96 -1.13
C TRP A 93 -9.41 10.18 -1.94
N ALA A 94 -10.68 10.54 -1.85
CA ALA A 94 -11.24 11.70 -2.57
C ALA A 94 -11.00 13.03 -1.86
N LEU A 95 -10.57 13.02 -0.59
CA LEU A 95 -10.43 14.24 0.21
C LEU A 95 -9.11 14.99 0.02
N GLY A 96 -8.25 14.56 -0.88
CA GLY A 96 -6.99 15.26 -1.10
C GLY A 96 -5.94 14.39 -1.76
N GLU A 97 -4.70 14.85 -1.69
CA GLU A 97 -3.55 14.11 -2.17
C GLU A 97 -2.98 13.27 -1.03
N TYR A 98 -2.53 12.07 -1.37
CA TYR A 98 -1.93 11.14 -0.43
C TYR A 98 -0.58 10.67 -0.92
N PHE A 99 0.32 10.44 0.03
CA PHE A 99 1.68 9.99 -0.25
C PHE A 99 1.97 8.74 0.56
N LEU A 100 2.71 7.84 -0.05
CA LEU A 100 3.11 6.61 0.60
C LEU A 100 4.52 6.78 1.16
N LYS A 101 4.67 6.53 2.46
CA LYS A 101 5.97 6.52 3.11
C LYS A 101 6.32 5.09 3.47
N VAL A 102 7.48 4.63 3.03
CA VAL A 102 7.96 3.28 3.30
C VAL A 102 9.23 3.36 4.12
N GLU A 103 9.23 2.73 5.28
CA GLU A 103 10.38 2.68 6.18
C GLU A 103 10.74 1.24 6.46
N VAL A 104 12.03 0.95 6.59
CA VAL A 104 12.54 -0.42 6.70
C VAL A 104 13.44 -0.54 7.92
N ASP A 105 13.22 -1.62 8.70
CA ASP A 105 14.20 -2.13 9.65
C ASP A 105 14.91 -3.31 8.99
N PRO A 106 16.20 -3.16 8.63
CA PRO A 106 16.94 -4.23 7.95
C PRO A 106 17.22 -5.44 8.83
N ASN A 107 16.96 -5.35 10.12
CA ASN A 107 17.17 -6.43 11.10
C ASN A 107 15.89 -7.17 11.47
N GLY A 108 14.77 -6.86 10.79
CA GLY A 108 13.51 -7.57 10.98
C GLY A 108 12.68 -7.13 12.17
N GLY A 109 13.05 -6.04 12.85
CA GLY A 109 12.34 -5.52 14.01
C GLY A 109 11.50 -4.28 13.70
N ILE A 110 11.52 -3.34 14.62
CA ILE A 110 10.73 -2.11 14.55
C ILE A 110 11.59 -0.83 14.53
N ASP A 111 12.88 -0.97 14.34
CA ASP A 111 13.80 0.17 14.19
C ASP A 111 13.88 0.56 12.71
N TYR A 112 12.93 1.34 12.26
CA TYR A 112 12.76 1.72 10.86
C TYR A 112 13.74 2.82 10.47
N SER A 113 15.01 2.45 10.33
CA SER A 113 16.12 3.38 10.12
C SER A 113 16.37 3.74 8.65
N ILE A 114 15.78 3.00 7.72
CA ILE A 114 15.93 3.25 6.28
C ILE A 114 14.60 3.71 5.72
N GLU A 115 14.56 4.90 5.13
CA GLU A 115 13.41 5.38 4.38
C GLU A 115 13.58 5.01 2.91
N HIS A 116 12.52 4.48 2.33
CA HIS A 116 12.57 3.91 0.99
C HIS A 116 11.73 4.66 -0.04
#